data_af952f6747967ca838ac38ba465c2877
#
_entry.id   af952f6747967ca838ac38ba465c2877
#
_cell.length_a   1.000
_cell.length_b   1.000
_cell.length_c   1.000
_cell.angle_alpha   90.00
_cell.angle_beta   90.00
_cell.angle_gamma   90.00
#
_symmetry.space_group_name_H-M   'P 1'
#
loop_
_entity.id
_entity.type
_entity.pdbx_description
1 polymer ?
#
loop_
_entity_poly.entity_id
_entity_poly.type
_entity_poly.pdbx_seq_one_letter_code
_entity_poly.pdbx_strand_id
1 'polypeptide(L)'
;MQIRELRVPHAYEVTPVQHADSRGVFLEWFKADAFEAATGRAFDLRQSNISVSKRGVVRGIHFADVPLGQAKYVTAVAGSVTDYIIDLRVGSPTFGSWDSVELDDDSRKCVFIGEGLGHLFVATSESATVSYLTTDVFRPGREHGVHPLDTDIGLPLTADALLSDKDAAAPTLTQALASGLLPQWDDCLDLYTAVSTQGA
;
A
#
# COMPACT_ATOMS: atom_id res chain seq x y z
N MET A 1 12.25 -10.09 12.55
CA MET A 1 11.14 -9.51 11.74
C MET A 1 9.93 -10.40 11.93
N GLN A 2 8.75 -9.82 12.24
CA GLN A 2 7.48 -10.54 12.30
C GLN A 2 6.63 -10.08 11.12
N ILE A 3 6.02 -11.01 10.38
CA ILE A 3 5.19 -10.71 9.20
C ILE A 3 3.83 -11.35 9.42
N ARG A 4 2.75 -10.58 9.26
CA ARG A 4 1.37 -10.98 9.49
C ARG A 4 0.51 -10.56 8.30
N GLU A 5 -0.20 -11.49 7.70
CA GLU A 5 -1.19 -11.16 6.66
C GLU A 5 -2.34 -10.35 7.25
N LEU A 6 -2.81 -9.36 6.52
CA LEU A 6 -3.96 -8.53 6.87
C LEU A 6 -5.27 -9.22 6.47
N ARG A 7 -6.42 -8.62 6.82
CA ARG A 7 -7.73 -9.13 6.39
C ARG A 7 -7.96 -9.05 4.88
N VAL A 8 -7.28 -8.11 4.23
CA VAL A 8 -7.21 -8.02 2.78
C VAL A 8 -6.09 -8.95 2.30
N PRO A 9 -6.40 -10.03 1.55
CA PRO A 9 -5.40 -11.01 1.12
C PRO A 9 -4.29 -10.37 0.26
N HIS A 10 -3.06 -10.89 0.42
CA HIS A 10 -1.84 -10.39 -0.23
C HIS A 10 -1.39 -9.00 0.24
N ALA A 11 -1.85 -8.57 1.40
CA ALA A 11 -1.32 -7.43 2.14
C ALA A 11 -0.76 -7.91 3.49
N TYR A 12 0.40 -7.40 3.90
CA TYR A 12 1.10 -7.86 5.10
C TYR A 12 1.59 -6.70 5.95
N GLU A 13 1.30 -6.74 7.26
CA GLU A 13 1.99 -5.93 8.24
C GLU A 13 3.33 -6.57 8.56
N VAL A 14 4.39 -5.77 8.58
CA VAL A 14 5.74 -6.19 8.93
C VAL A 14 6.23 -5.39 10.12
N THR A 15 6.58 -6.08 11.20
CA THR A 15 7.17 -5.49 12.40
C THR A 15 8.65 -5.86 12.45
N PRO A 16 9.57 -4.91 12.22
CA PRO A 16 11.01 -5.16 12.27
C PRO A 16 11.47 -5.39 13.71
N VAL A 17 12.57 -6.14 13.87
CA VAL A 17 13.26 -6.20 15.16
C VAL A 17 14.10 -4.94 15.29
N GLN A 18 13.94 -4.23 16.40
CA GLN A 18 14.71 -3.03 16.73
C GLN A 18 15.83 -3.37 17.70
N HIS A 19 17.08 -3.02 17.36
CA HIS A 19 18.28 -3.22 18.18
C HIS A 19 18.71 -1.87 18.75
N ALA A 20 18.33 -1.61 20.01
CA ALA A 20 18.66 -0.37 20.70
C ALA A 20 19.98 -0.49 21.48
N ASP A 21 20.82 0.56 21.43
CA ASP A 21 22.00 0.73 22.28
C ASP A 21 22.20 2.20 22.65
N SER A 22 23.35 2.55 23.26
CA SER A 22 23.65 3.93 23.68
C SER A 22 23.77 4.94 22.53
N ARG A 23 23.80 4.50 21.28
CA ARG A 23 23.89 5.35 20.07
C ARG A 23 22.53 5.57 19.41
N GLY A 24 21.49 4.80 19.78
CA GLY A 24 20.16 4.85 19.19
C GLY A 24 19.64 3.46 18.80
N VAL A 25 18.94 3.37 17.68
CA VAL A 25 18.29 2.14 17.23
C VAL A 25 18.76 1.78 15.83
N PHE A 26 19.14 0.51 15.64
CA PHE A 26 19.39 -0.11 14.34
C PHE A 26 18.29 -1.13 14.04
N LEU A 27 17.82 -1.19 12.79
CA LEU A 27 16.85 -2.19 12.32
C LEU A 27 17.06 -2.52 10.84
N GLU A 28 16.72 -3.74 10.47
CA GLU A 28 16.51 -4.14 9.08
C GLU A 28 15.02 -3.97 8.78
N TRP A 29 14.65 -2.89 8.09
CA TRP A 29 13.24 -2.61 7.80
C TRP A 29 12.70 -3.41 6.61
N PHE A 30 13.60 -3.85 5.70
CA PHE A 30 13.31 -4.79 4.62
C PHE A 30 14.43 -5.83 4.54
N LYS A 31 14.06 -7.09 4.42
CA LYS A 31 14.97 -8.21 4.23
C LYS A 31 14.36 -9.23 3.29
N ALA A 32 14.91 -9.36 2.09
CA ALA A 32 14.31 -10.08 0.97
C ALA A 32 14.03 -11.56 1.30
N ASP A 33 15.05 -12.28 1.83
CA ASP A 33 14.94 -13.69 2.20
C ASP A 33 13.87 -13.96 3.27
N ALA A 34 13.79 -13.10 4.29
CA ALA A 34 12.79 -13.22 5.35
C ALA A 34 11.37 -12.92 4.85
N PHE A 35 11.24 -11.93 3.95
CA PHE A 35 9.96 -11.59 3.33
C PHE A 35 9.47 -12.73 2.43
N GLU A 36 10.33 -13.25 1.56
CA GLU A 36 10.02 -14.34 0.66
C GLU A 36 9.66 -15.62 1.41
N ALA A 37 10.42 -15.96 2.45
CA ALA A 37 10.13 -17.13 3.30
C ALA A 37 8.75 -17.03 4.00
N ALA A 38 8.30 -15.83 4.37
CA ALA A 38 7.05 -15.61 5.07
C ALA A 38 5.84 -15.50 4.13
N THR A 39 6.01 -14.97 2.92
CA THR A 39 4.93 -14.64 1.99
C THR A 39 4.89 -15.52 0.75
N GLY A 40 5.96 -16.28 0.48
CA GLY A 40 6.14 -17.05 -0.76
C GLY A 40 6.38 -16.16 -1.98
N ARG A 41 6.75 -14.86 -1.78
CA ARG A 41 6.84 -13.88 -2.86
C ARG A 41 8.18 -13.17 -2.85
N ALA A 42 8.88 -13.13 -3.98
CA ALA A 42 10.02 -12.25 -4.19
C ALA A 42 9.55 -10.78 -4.33
N PHE A 43 10.38 -9.84 -3.89
CA PHE A 43 10.17 -8.41 -4.06
C PHE A 43 11.27 -7.83 -4.96
N ASP A 44 10.99 -7.68 -6.25
CA ASP A 44 11.94 -7.11 -7.23
C ASP A 44 11.87 -5.58 -7.18
N LEU A 45 12.76 -4.97 -6.42
CA LEU A 45 12.82 -3.51 -6.25
C LEU A 45 13.17 -2.80 -7.57
N ARG A 46 12.29 -1.90 -8.03
CA ARG A 46 12.49 -1.10 -9.24
C ARG A 46 12.58 0.39 -8.98
N GLN A 47 11.86 0.91 -7.98
CA GLN A 47 11.85 2.33 -7.66
C GLN A 47 11.67 2.53 -6.16
N SER A 48 12.28 3.57 -5.64
CA SER A 48 12.10 4.05 -4.26
C SER A 48 11.62 5.49 -4.27
N ASN A 49 10.66 5.82 -3.43
CA ASN A 49 10.06 7.14 -3.33
C ASN A 49 10.02 7.62 -1.89
N ILE A 50 10.05 8.94 -1.72
CA ILE A 50 9.80 9.60 -0.43
C ILE A 50 8.74 10.68 -0.64
N SER A 51 7.79 10.75 0.27
CA SER A 51 6.83 11.85 0.36
C SER A 51 6.86 12.50 1.74
N VAL A 52 6.71 13.82 1.78
CA VAL A 52 6.54 14.59 3.02
C VAL A 52 5.15 15.20 3.00
N SER A 53 4.40 15.01 4.08
CA SER A 53 2.98 15.40 4.16
C SER A 53 2.71 16.10 5.50
N LYS A 54 1.93 17.18 5.46
CA LYS A 54 1.40 17.84 6.65
C LYS A 54 0.24 17.03 7.23
N ARG A 55 -0.09 17.23 8.51
CA ARG A 55 -1.26 16.64 9.14
C ARG A 55 -2.53 16.81 8.30
N GLY A 56 -3.33 15.77 8.19
CA GLY A 56 -4.59 15.75 7.44
C GLY A 56 -4.45 15.59 5.92
N VAL A 57 -3.22 15.57 5.39
CA VAL A 57 -3.00 15.23 3.98
C VAL A 57 -3.35 13.76 3.76
N VAL A 58 -4.18 13.50 2.76
CA VAL A 58 -4.52 12.17 2.25
C VAL A 58 -3.89 11.98 0.89
N ARG A 59 -3.26 10.83 0.67
CA ARG A 59 -2.72 10.43 -0.64
C ARG A 59 -3.29 9.07 -1.02
N GLY A 60 -4.05 9.02 -2.07
CA GLY A 60 -4.75 7.82 -2.55
C GLY A 60 -6.24 8.09 -2.77
N ILE A 61 -7.01 7.09 -3.07
CA ILE A 61 -6.69 5.66 -3.22
C ILE A 61 -5.99 5.47 -4.56
N HIS A 62 -4.77 4.93 -4.59
CA HIS A 62 -4.02 4.71 -5.83
C HIS A 62 -3.78 3.22 -6.08
N PHE A 63 -3.90 2.81 -7.33
CA PHE A 63 -3.59 1.46 -7.80
C PHE A 63 -2.98 1.51 -9.21
N ALA A 64 -2.38 0.40 -9.65
CA ALA A 64 -1.82 0.27 -10.99
C ALA A 64 -2.55 -0.82 -11.78
N ASP A 65 -2.51 -0.70 -13.11
CA ASP A 65 -3.04 -1.73 -14.01
C ASP A 65 -2.41 -3.11 -13.74
N VAL A 66 -3.22 -4.16 -13.80
CA VAL A 66 -2.79 -5.55 -13.80
C VAL A 66 -3.23 -6.19 -15.10
N PRO A 67 -2.34 -6.94 -15.77
CA PRO A 67 -0.90 -6.95 -15.63
C PRO A 67 -0.26 -5.64 -16.11
N LEU A 68 0.87 -5.12 -15.67
CA LEU A 68 2.02 -5.67 -14.98
C LEU A 68 1.89 -5.66 -13.45
N GLY A 69 1.05 -4.77 -12.88
CA GLY A 69 0.96 -4.55 -11.46
C GLY A 69 2.12 -3.71 -10.89
N GLN A 70 1.93 -3.22 -9.68
CA GLN A 70 2.96 -2.58 -8.88
C GLN A 70 2.69 -2.89 -7.40
N ALA A 71 3.50 -3.77 -6.81
CA ALA A 71 3.48 -3.94 -5.37
C ALA A 71 4.27 -2.82 -4.68
N LYS A 72 3.90 -2.53 -3.43
CA LYS A 72 4.54 -1.49 -2.62
C LYS A 72 4.96 -2.05 -1.26
N TYR A 73 6.08 -1.56 -0.75
CA TYR A 73 6.54 -1.80 0.61
C TYR A 73 6.79 -0.46 1.28
N VAL A 74 5.96 -0.11 2.27
CA VAL A 74 5.77 1.26 2.77
C VAL A 74 6.12 1.34 4.25
N THR A 75 6.76 2.43 4.68
CA THR A 75 7.02 2.77 6.09
C THR A 75 7.01 4.27 6.32
N ALA A 76 6.70 4.71 7.54
CA ALA A 76 6.95 6.08 7.96
C ALA A 76 8.34 6.17 8.61
N VAL A 77 9.23 6.97 8.01
CA VAL A 77 10.59 7.19 8.52
C VAL A 77 10.68 8.35 9.51
N ALA A 78 9.67 9.23 9.52
CA ALA A 78 9.50 10.29 10.51
C ALA A 78 8.02 10.65 10.63
N GLY A 79 7.56 10.90 11.86
CA GLY A 79 6.14 11.15 12.15
C GLY A 79 5.28 9.91 12.00
N SER A 80 3.98 10.09 11.76
CA SER A 80 3.02 9.00 11.73
C SER A 80 1.95 9.17 10.65
N VAL A 81 1.48 8.03 10.13
CA VAL A 81 0.37 7.93 9.18
C VAL A 81 -0.52 6.74 9.54
N THR A 82 -1.81 6.82 9.24
CA THR A 82 -2.66 5.64 9.12
C THR A 82 -2.66 5.23 7.65
N ASP A 83 -2.17 4.05 7.36
CA ASP A 83 -2.07 3.47 6.02
C ASP A 83 -3.23 2.51 5.79
N TYR A 84 -3.98 2.67 4.69
CA TYR A 84 -5.16 1.88 4.33
C TYR A 84 -4.88 1.08 3.07
N ILE A 85 -5.26 -0.18 3.12
CA ILE A 85 -5.16 -1.12 2.01
C ILE A 85 -6.57 -1.55 1.62
N ILE A 86 -6.97 -1.28 0.39
CA ILE A 86 -8.32 -1.47 -0.12
C ILE A 86 -8.32 -2.57 -1.19
N ASP A 87 -9.21 -3.53 -1.11
CA ASP A 87 -9.35 -4.53 -2.16
C ASP A 87 -10.19 -3.98 -3.32
N LEU A 88 -9.52 -3.63 -4.41
CA LEU A 88 -10.13 -3.13 -5.64
C LEU A 88 -10.27 -4.22 -6.73
N ARG A 89 -9.88 -5.47 -6.45
CA ARG A 89 -9.85 -6.57 -7.42
C ARG A 89 -11.25 -7.16 -7.62
N VAL A 90 -11.82 -6.93 -8.76
CA VAL A 90 -13.16 -7.40 -9.14
C VAL A 90 -13.19 -8.93 -9.14
N GLY A 91 -14.13 -9.52 -8.41
CA GLY A 91 -14.24 -10.96 -8.21
C GLY A 91 -13.52 -11.50 -6.96
N SER A 92 -12.74 -10.65 -6.27
CA SER A 92 -12.16 -11.01 -4.98
C SER A 92 -13.23 -11.25 -3.92
N PRO A 93 -13.05 -12.22 -3.00
CA PRO A 93 -13.96 -12.43 -1.88
C PRO A 93 -14.01 -11.26 -0.89
N THR A 94 -13.03 -10.36 -0.92
CA THR A 94 -12.93 -9.17 -0.07
C THR A 94 -13.08 -7.87 -0.87
N PHE A 95 -13.59 -7.91 -2.12
CA PHE A 95 -13.78 -6.73 -2.95
C PHE A 95 -14.53 -5.61 -2.19
N GLY A 96 -14.02 -4.39 -2.24
CA GLY A 96 -14.53 -3.21 -1.53
C GLY A 96 -14.19 -3.17 -0.04
N SER A 97 -13.64 -4.23 0.55
CA SER A 97 -13.18 -4.23 1.95
C SER A 97 -11.81 -3.58 2.08
N TRP A 98 -11.51 -3.13 3.29
CA TRP A 98 -10.20 -2.54 3.60
C TRP A 98 -9.67 -2.99 4.96
N ASP A 99 -8.37 -2.83 5.15
CA ASP A 99 -7.68 -2.94 6.44
C ASP A 99 -6.72 -1.76 6.62
N SER A 100 -6.20 -1.55 7.81
CA SER A 100 -5.29 -0.43 8.09
C SER A 100 -4.14 -0.82 9.01
N VAL A 101 -3.02 -0.10 8.85
CA VAL A 101 -1.83 -0.22 9.70
C VAL A 101 -1.39 1.18 10.10
N GLU A 102 -1.14 1.38 11.40
CA GLU A 102 -0.46 2.58 11.88
C GLU A 102 1.03 2.45 11.61
N LEU A 103 1.58 3.37 10.82
CA LEU A 103 3.01 3.46 10.53
C LEU A 103 3.57 4.71 11.20
N ASP A 104 4.62 4.53 11.98
CA ASP A 104 5.26 5.62 12.73
C ASP A 104 6.76 5.37 12.94
N ASP A 105 7.48 6.40 13.37
CA ASP A 105 8.92 6.38 13.62
C ASP A 105 9.33 5.81 14.98
N ASP A 106 8.38 5.31 15.78
CA ASP A 106 8.61 4.59 17.02
C ASP A 106 8.50 3.07 16.82
N SER A 107 7.34 2.59 16.38
CA SER A 107 7.12 1.17 16.07
C SER A 107 7.89 0.71 14.83
N ARG A 108 8.12 1.61 13.89
CA ARG A 108 8.83 1.40 12.60
C ARG A 108 8.24 0.26 11.78
N LYS A 109 6.95 0.04 11.94
CA LYS A 109 6.22 -0.93 11.15
C LYS A 109 6.28 -0.58 9.67
N CYS A 110 6.12 -1.62 8.86
CA CYS A 110 5.97 -1.49 7.43
C CYS A 110 4.70 -2.21 6.99
N VAL A 111 4.19 -1.86 5.81
CA VAL A 111 3.14 -2.59 5.15
C VAL A 111 3.57 -2.98 3.74
N PHE A 112 3.35 -4.24 3.38
CA PHE A 112 3.43 -4.70 2.01
C PHE A 112 2.03 -4.72 1.42
N ILE A 113 1.89 -4.22 0.21
CA ILE A 113 0.65 -4.07 -0.55
C ILE A 113 0.86 -4.74 -1.89
N GLY A 114 0.16 -5.87 -2.14
CA GLY A 114 0.24 -6.62 -3.38
C GLY A 114 -0.36 -5.86 -4.57
N GLU A 115 -0.03 -6.32 -5.75
CA GLU A 115 -0.53 -5.78 -7.02
C GLU A 115 -2.06 -5.90 -7.08
N GLY A 116 -2.72 -4.91 -7.65
CA GLY A 116 -4.17 -4.83 -7.77
C GLY A 116 -4.88 -4.29 -6.53
N LEU A 117 -4.17 -4.14 -5.40
CA LEU A 117 -4.70 -3.48 -4.21
C LEU A 117 -4.62 -1.95 -4.34
N GLY A 118 -5.62 -1.27 -3.80
CA GLY A 118 -5.61 0.17 -3.60
C GLY A 118 -4.84 0.56 -2.35
N HIS A 119 -4.08 1.64 -2.43
CA HIS A 119 -3.28 2.20 -1.35
C HIS A 119 -3.67 3.64 -1.06
N LEU A 120 -3.88 3.95 0.21
CA LEU A 120 -4.11 5.29 0.70
C LEU A 120 -3.43 5.46 2.06
N PHE A 121 -2.89 6.65 2.34
CA PHE A 121 -2.53 6.99 3.72
C PHE A 121 -2.99 8.40 4.11
N VAL A 122 -3.17 8.58 5.41
CA VAL A 122 -3.48 9.86 6.06
C VAL A 122 -2.35 10.23 7.00
N ALA A 123 -1.79 11.44 6.85
CA ALA A 123 -0.79 11.96 7.78
C ALA A 123 -1.45 12.37 9.11
N THR A 124 -1.05 11.72 10.20
CA THR A 124 -1.62 11.91 11.55
C THR A 124 -0.75 12.80 12.45
N SER A 125 0.56 12.87 12.21
CA SER A 125 1.48 13.82 12.86
C SER A 125 1.50 15.18 12.14
N GLU A 126 2.12 16.20 12.74
CA GLU A 126 2.27 17.53 12.17
C GLU A 126 3.00 17.50 10.82
N SER A 127 4.00 16.63 10.73
CA SER A 127 4.71 16.30 9.49
C SER A 127 4.99 14.81 9.47
N ALA A 128 4.68 14.12 8.39
CA ALA A 128 4.99 12.71 8.18
C ALA A 128 5.85 12.54 6.94
N THR A 129 6.93 11.77 7.06
CA THR A 129 7.79 11.37 5.95
C THR A 129 7.60 9.87 5.71
N VAL A 130 7.00 9.53 4.58
CA VAL A 130 6.75 8.15 4.16
C VAL A 130 7.73 7.78 3.07
N SER A 131 8.41 6.65 3.24
CA SER A 131 9.27 6.01 2.24
C SER A 131 8.59 4.75 1.72
N TYR A 132 8.64 4.52 0.42
CA TYR A 132 8.10 3.30 -0.17
C TYR A 132 8.93 2.80 -1.36
N LEU A 133 9.09 1.50 -1.37
CA LEU A 133 9.73 0.72 -2.42
C LEU A 133 8.64 0.18 -3.34
N THR A 134 8.90 0.10 -4.66
CA THR A 134 7.93 -0.45 -5.63
C THR A 134 8.57 -1.44 -6.57
N THR A 135 7.77 -2.42 -7.04
CA THR A 135 8.19 -3.47 -7.98
C THR A 135 8.08 -3.07 -9.45
N ASP A 136 7.53 -1.90 -9.75
CA ASP A 136 7.62 -1.28 -11.09
C ASP A 136 7.90 0.21 -10.94
N VAL A 137 8.39 0.83 -12.02
CA VAL A 137 8.60 2.28 -12.09
C VAL A 137 7.28 2.99 -12.38
N PHE A 138 7.23 4.29 -12.09
CA PHE A 138 6.07 5.12 -12.46
C PHE A 138 5.85 5.09 -13.97
N ARG A 139 4.64 4.71 -14.39
CA ARG A 139 4.22 4.67 -15.80
C ARG A 139 3.01 5.58 -16.02
N PRO A 140 3.18 6.74 -16.67
CA PRO A 140 2.06 7.61 -17.01
C PRO A 140 0.94 6.84 -17.72
N GLY A 141 -0.31 7.04 -17.27
CA GLY A 141 -1.50 6.40 -17.84
C GLY A 141 -1.78 4.98 -17.35
N ARG A 142 -0.93 4.40 -16.50
CA ARG A 142 -1.15 3.07 -15.89
C ARG A 142 -1.38 3.13 -14.38
N GLU A 143 -1.33 4.32 -13.79
CA GLU A 143 -1.67 4.53 -12.39
C GLU A 143 -2.98 5.30 -12.28
N HIS A 144 -3.93 4.71 -11.60
CA HIS A 144 -5.30 5.15 -11.45
C HIS A 144 -5.64 5.46 -9.99
N GLY A 145 -6.81 6.03 -9.78
CA GLY A 145 -7.32 6.28 -8.44
C GLY A 145 -8.82 6.01 -8.32
N VAL A 146 -9.25 5.78 -7.08
CA VAL A 146 -10.64 5.82 -6.65
C VAL A 146 -10.78 6.94 -5.62
N HIS A 147 -11.91 7.64 -5.61
CA HIS A 147 -12.13 8.79 -4.75
C HIS A 147 -12.00 8.41 -3.27
N PRO A 148 -11.12 9.06 -2.48
CA PRO A 148 -10.81 8.64 -1.09
C PRO A 148 -12.00 8.76 -0.13
N LEU A 149 -12.96 9.65 -0.40
CA LEU A 149 -14.18 9.82 0.40
C LEU A 149 -15.38 9.04 -0.19
N ASP A 150 -15.12 7.99 -0.96
CA ASP A 150 -16.16 7.13 -1.50
C ASP A 150 -16.93 6.42 -0.37
N THR A 151 -18.26 6.56 -0.41
CA THR A 151 -19.13 6.01 0.66
C THR A 151 -19.31 4.50 0.58
N ASP A 152 -19.10 3.90 -0.61
CA ASP A 152 -19.20 2.44 -0.78
C ASP A 152 -17.97 1.73 -0.19
N ILE A 153 -16.82 2.41 -0.16
CA ILE A 153 -15.61 1.95 0.54
C ILE A 153 -15.71 2.27 2.03
N GLY A 154 -16.20 3.47 2.38
CA GLY A 154 -16.48 3.88 3.75
C GLY A 154 -15.23 3.97 4.63
N LEU A 155 -14.11 4.51 4.11
CA LEU A 155 -12.94 4.81 4.95
C LEU A 155 -13.30 5.85 6.02
N PRO A 156 -12.78 5.74 7.25
CA PRO A 156 -13.07 6.67 8.35
C PRO A 156 -12.31 7.99 8.20
N LEU A 157 -12.44 8.62 7.03
CA LEU A 157 -11.83 9.90 6.71
C LEU A 157 -12.80 11.04 7.01
N THR A 158 -12.26 12.20 7.39
CA THR A 158 -13.04 13.40 7.64
C THR A 158 -13.23 14.21 6.35
N ALA A 159 -14.34 14.96 6.26
CA ALA A 159 -14.67 15.74 5.06
C ALA A 159 -13.68 16.91 4.78
N ASP A 160 -12.87 17.27 5.77
CA ASP A 160 -11.81 18.29 5.69
C ASP A 160 -10.43 17.71 5.33
N ALA A 161 -10.38 16.45 4.91
CA ALA A 161 -9.17 15.80 4.42
C ALA A 161 -8.53 16.61 3.27
N LEU A 162 -7.21 16.80 3.34
CA LEU A 162 -6.46 17.56 2.34
C LEU A 162 -6.10 16.65 1.16
N LEU A 163 -6.85 16.75 0.08
CA LEU A 163 -6.69 15.98 -1.14
C LEU A 163 -5.91 16.76 -2.21
N SER A 164 -5.23 16.05 -3.10
CA SER A 164 -4.78 16.63 -4.37
C SER A 164 -5.96 16.80 -5.34
N ASP A 165 -5.82 17.70 -6.33
CA ASP A 165 -6.82 17.88 -7.39
C ASP A 165 -7.08 16.54 -8.13
N LYS A 166 -6.04 15.74 -8.34
CA LYS A 166 -6.15 14.41 -8.96
C LYS A 166 -7.02 13.46 -8.12
N ASP A 167 -6.79 13.40 -6.81
CA ASP A 167 -7.51 12.49 -5.91
C ASP A 167 -8.95 12.96 -5.70
N ALA A 168 -9.18 14.28 -5.62
CA ALA A 168 -10.51 14.86 -5.53
C ALA A 168 -11.37 14.68 -6.82
N ALA A 169 -10.71 14.53 -7.97
CA ALA A 169 -11.36 14.29 -9.26
C ALA A 169 -11.45 12.81 -9.64
N ALA A 170 -10.96 11.89 -8.80
CA ALA A 170 -10.98 10.46 -9.07
C ALA A 170 -12.43 9.92 -9.10
N PRO A 171 -12.72 8.88 -9.91
CA PRO A 171 -14.03 8.25 -9.97
C PRO A 171 -14.38 7.57 -8.64
N THR A 172 -15.66 7.41 -8.37
CA THR A 172 -16.14 6.54 -7.29
C THR A 172 -15.85 5.06 -7.61
N LEU A 173 -15.89 4.18 -6.60
CA LEU A 173 -15.75 2.73 -6.78
C LEU A 173 -16.73 2.20 -7.83
N THR A 174 -18.00 2.60 -7.74
CA THR A 174 -19.05 2.21 -8.68
C THR A 174 -18.75 2.72 -10.11
N GLN A 175 -18.25 3.95 -10.28
CA GLN A 175 -17.87 4.49 -11.59
C GLN A 175 -16.64 3.77 -12.16
N ALA A 176 -15.63 3.50 -11.34
CA ALA A 176 -14.45 2.77 -11.75
C ALA A 176 -14.79 1.33 -12.17
N LEU A 177 -15.68 0.65 -11.44
CA LEU A 177 -16.20 -0.67 -11.79
C LEU A 177 -16.94 -0.63 -13.14
N ALA A 178 -17.86 0.30 -13.32
CA ALA A 178 -18.67 0.41 -14.54
C ALA A 178 -17.84 0.73 -15.78
N SER A 179 -16.71 1.43 -15.64
CA SER A 179 -15.80 1.75 -16.74
C SER A 179 -14.77 0.64 -17.04
N GLY A 180 -14.74 -0.44 -16.25
CA GLY A 180 -13.74 -1.51 -16.40
C GLY A 180 -12.33 -1.10 -16.00
N LEU A 181 -12.19 -0.07 -15.16
CA LEU A 181 -10.90 0.46 -14.73
C LEU A 181 -10.21 -0.42 -13.66
N LEU A 182 -11.02 -1.17 -12.90
CA LEU A 182 -10.52 -1.92 -11.74
C LEU A 182 -9.83 -3.23 -12.15
N PRO A 183 -8.77 -3.64 -11.41
CA PRO A 183 -8.09 -4.92 -11.65
C PRO A 183 -9.03 -6.11 -11.51
N GLN A 184 -8.78 -7.18 -12.28
CA GLN A 184 -9.51 -8.43 -12.13
C GLN A 184 -8.78 -9.35 -11.13
N TRP A 185 -9.53 -10.06 -10.30
CA TRP A 185 -8.97 -10.98 -9.30
C TRP A 185 -8.14 -12.09 -9.94
N ASP A 186 -8.64 -12.69 -11.04
CA ASP A 186 -7.96 -13.78 -11.73
C ASP A 186 -6.62 -13.33 -12.32
N ASP A 187 -6.57 -12.13 -12.94
CA ASP A 187 -5.32 -11.56 -13.47
C ASP A 187 -4.27 -11.34 -12.34
N CYS A 188 -4.75 -10.94 -11.15
CA CYS A 188 -3.88 -10.79 -9.99
C CYS A 188 -3.35 -12.14 -9.49
N LEU A 189 -4.18 -13.18 -9.45
CA LEU A 189 -3.77 -14.53 -9.04
C LEU A 189 -2.72 -15.12 -9.99
N ASP A 190 -2.89 -14.94 -11.30
CA ASP A 190 -1.92 -15.37 -12.30
C ASP A 190 -0.57 -14.68 -12.08
N LEU A 191 -0.59 -13.37 -11.83
CA LEU A 191 0.61 -12.60 -11.53
C LEU A 191 1.30 -13.09 -10.24
N TYR A 192 0.54 -13.33 -9.16
CA TYR A 192 1.09 -13.82 -7.90
C TYR A 192 1.75 -15.18 -8.05
N THR A 193 1.16 -16.07 -8.84
CA THR A 193 1.72 -17.39 -9.15
C THR A 193 3.04 -17.24 -9.92
N ALA A 194 3.10 -16.36 -10.92
CA ALA A 194 4.30 -16.12 -11.73
C ALA A 194 5.46 -15.55 -10.89
N VAL A 195 5.19 -14.62 -9.96
CA VAL A 195 6.21 -14.02 -9.07
C VAL A 195 6.75 -15.06 -8.07
N SER A 196 5.90 -15.96 -7.56
CA SER A 196 6.31 -17.00 -6.61
C SER A 196 7.22 -18.07 -7.24
N THR A 197 7.14 -18.29 -8.57
CA THR A 197 7.96 -19.28 -9.27
C THR A 197 9.33 -18.78 -9.72
N GLN A 198 9.60 -17.47 -9.68
CA GLN A 198 10.88 -16.89 -10.08
C GLN A 198 11.92 -16.87 -8.94
N GLY A 199 11.51 -17.16 -7.70
CA GLY A 199 12.37 -17.21 -6.50
C GLY A 199 12.85 -18.62 -6.12
N ALA A 200 12.58 -19.64 -6.92
CA ALA A 200 12.92 -21.04 -6.62
C ALA A 200 14.13 -21.53 -7.41
#